data_6917b462e892bdd14c75ad6efd937391
#
_entry.id   6917b462e892bdd14c75ad6efd937391
#
_cell.length_a   1.000
_cell.length_b   1.000
_cell.length_c   1.000
_cell.angle_alpha   90.00
_cell.angle_beta   90.00
_cell.angle_gamma   90.00
#
_symmetry.space_group_name_H-M   'P 1'
#
loop_
_entity.id
_entity.type
_entity.pdbx_description
1 polymer ?
#
loop_
_entity_poly.entity_id
_entity_poly.type
_entity_poly.pdbx_seq_one_letter_code
_entity_poly.pdbx_strand_id
1 'polypeptide(L)'
;LVGSEMCIRDSLHTDLHECLGHGSGKLLPGVDPDALKAYSSTLEEARADLFALYYMADPKILELGLLPSEDAYKAAYYKYMMNGLMTQLTRIEPGKNIEESHMRNRQLIARWAYEHGKADNVVEFAKRDGKTYVVINDYEKLRSLFGKLLAEVQRIKSEGDYESGKNLVEEYGVIVDQDLHNEVLARYENLHIAPYKGCLL
;
A
#
# COMPACT_ATOMS: atom_id res chain seq x y z
N LEU A 1 -11.50 -19.46 -14.00
CA LEU A 1 -10.70 -18.39 -14.63
C LEU A 1 -10.41 -17.23 -13.66
N VAL A 2 -11.41 -16.73 -12.92
CA VAL A 2 -11.21 -15.60 -11.97
C VAL A 2 -10.18 -15.92 -10.88
N GLY A 3 -10.14 -17.15 -10.37
CA GLY A 3 -9.18 -17.56 -9.36
C GLY A 3 -7.74 -17.62 -9.87
N SER A 4 -7.52 -18.07 -11.11
CA SER A 4 -6.19 -18.14 -11.71
C SER A 4 -5.59 -16.75 -12.00
N GLU A 5 -6.41 -15.82 -12.50
CA GLU A 5 -5.95 -14.45 -12.75
C GLU A 5 -5.61 -13.70 -11.46
N MET A 6 -6.34 -13.95 -10.39
CA MET A 6 -6.06 -13.36 -9.08
C MET A 6 -4.75 -13.90 -8.51
N CYS A 7 -4.47 -15.19 -8.64
CA CYS A 7 -3.20 -15.78 -8.23
C CYS A 7 -2.01 -15.23 -9.02
N ILE A 8 -2.14 -15.08 -10.35
CA ILE A 8 -1.07 -14.52 -11.20
C ILE A 8 -0.72 -13.09 -10.78
N ARG A 9 -1.70 -12.25 -10.51
CA ARG A 9 -1.46 -10.85 -10.07
C ARG A 9 -0.83 -10.77 -8.70
N ASP A 10 -1.29 -11.58 -7.76
CA ASP A 10 -0.73 -11.61 -6.40
C ASP A 10 0.72 -12.13 -6.43
N SER A 11 1.01 -13.14 -7.25
CA SER A 11 2.37 -13.64 -7.48
C SER A 11 3.26 -12.58 -8.12
N LEU A 12 2.79 -11.92 -9.17
CA LEU A 12 3.55 -10.87 -9.85
C LEU A 12 3.86 -9.68 -8.92
N HIS A 13 2.88 -9.26 -8.08
CA HIS A 13 3.13 -8.21 -7.10
C HIS A 13 4.26 -8.62 -6.14
N THR A 14 4.21 -9.85 -5.62
CA THR A 14 5.26 -10.38 -4.74
C THR A 14 6.61 -10.45 -5.45
N ASP A 15 6.65 -10.97 -6.68
CA ASP A 15 7.90 -11.07 -7.45
C ASP A 15 8.52 -9.70 -7.72
N LEU A 16 7.73 -8.70 -8.08
CA LEU A 16 8.20 -7.33 -8.29
C LEU A 16 8.65 -6.67 -6.97
N HIS A 17 7.95 -6.92 -5.87
CA HIS A 17 8.29 -6.45 -4.53
C HIS A 17 9.67 -7.01 -4.12
N GLU A 18 9.88 -8.31 -4.24
CA GLU A 18 11.14 -8.96 -3.86
C GLU A 18 12.28 -8.62 -4.81
N CYS A 19 12.07 -8.85 -6.14
CA CYS A 19 13.14 -8.75 -7.12
C CYS A 19 13.53 -7.31 -7.47
N LEU A 20 12.56 -6.42 -7.69
CA LEU A 20 12.81 -5.01 -8.01
C LEU A 20 12.77 -4.12 -6.77
N GLY A 21 11.87 -4.40 -5.85
CA GLY A 21 11.77 -3.69 -4.58
C GLY A 21 13.03 -3.92 -3.74
N HIS A 22 13.08 -4.98 -2.98
CA HIS A 22 14.22 -5.26 -2.08
C HIS A 22 15.55 -5.47 -2.83
N GLY A 23 15.51 -6.02 -4.05
CA GLY A 23 16.70 -6.22 -4.87
C GLY A 23 17.34 -4.95 -5.43
N SER A 24 16.78 -3.77 -5.18
CA SER A 24 17.26 -2.48 -5.69
C SER A 24 17.49 -1.44 -4.59
N GLY A 25 17.97 -0.26 -5.01
CA GLY A 25 18.14 0.89 -4.12
C GLY A 25 19.51 0.92 -3.43
N LYS A 26 20.31 1.92 -3.81
CA LYS A 26 21.64 2.14 -3.23
C LYS A 26 21.60 3.33 -2.27
N LEU A 27 22.40 3.24 -1.22
CA LEU A 27 22.73 4.39 -0.39
C LEU A 27 23.75 5.27 -1.12
N LEU A 28 23.72 6.57 -0.88
CA LEU A 28 24.78 7.47 -1.32
C LEU A 28 26.08 7.18 -0.55
N PRO A 29 27.25 7.51 -1.16
CA PRO A 29 28.53 7.30 -0.48
C PRO A 29 28.59 8.00 0.87
N GLY A 30 28.95 7.26 1.91
CA GLY A 30 29.09 7.78 3.28
C GLY A 30 27.81 7.81 4.11
N VAL A 31 26.68 7.38 3.57
CA VAL A 31 25.42 7.26 4.33
C VAL A 31 25.49 6.02 5.23
N ASP A 32 25.13 6.19 6.49
CA ASP A 32 25.01 5.10 7.46
C ASP A 32 23.80 4.21 7.08
N PRO A 33 23.98 2.89 6.91
CA PRO A 33 22.87 1.97 6.65
C PRO A 33 21.76 2.01 7.71
N ASP A 34 22.08 2.36 8.94
CA ASP A 34 21.15 2.43 10.07
C ASP A 34 20.58 3.84 10.30
N ALA A 35 20.84 4.79 9.39
CA ALA A 35 20.41 6.19 9.54
C ALA A 35 18.92 6.35 9.82
N LEU A 36 18.06 5.52 9.21
CA LEU A 36 16.59 5.58 9.35
C LEU A 36 16.04 4.92 10.62
N LYS A 37 16.87 4.23 11.40
CA LYS A 37 16.56 3.65 12.72
C LYS A 37 15.24 2.84 12.70
N ALA A 38 14.33 3.16 13.63
CA ALA A 38 13.05 2.48 13.78
C ALA A 38 12.09 2.60 12.58
N TYR A 39 12.34 3.54 11.68
CA TYR A 39 11.50 3.75 10.48
C TYR A 39 12.01 2.97 9.25
N SER A 40 13.22 2.41 9.33
CA SER A 40 13.89 1.72 8.22
C SER A 40 13.02 0.59 7.63
N SER A 41 12.48 -0.28 8.47
CA SER A 41 11.64 -1.41 8.01
C SER A 41 10.38 -0.94 7.29
N THR A 42 9.61 -0.01 7.86
CA THR A 42 8.40 0.52 7.24
C THR A 42 8.69 1.19 5.89
N LEU A 43 9.77 1.98 5.80
CA LEU A 43 10.16 2.67 4.57
C LEU A 43 10.68 1.71 3.50
N GLU A 44 11.40 0.65 3.88
CA GLU A 44 11.86 -0.36 2.94
C GLU A 44 10.70 -1.16 2.36
N GLU A 45 9.75 -1.58 3.19
CA GLU A 45 8.53 -2.25 2.75
C GLU A 45 7.67 -1.32 1.85
N ALA A 46 7.57 -0.03 2.21
CA ALA A 46 6.87 0.95 1.39
C ALA A 46 7.55 1.12 0.02
N ARG A 47 8.87 1.14 -0.02
CA ARG A 47 9.64 1.23 -1.25
C ARG A 47 9.42 0.02 -2.15
N ALA A 48 9.49 -1.19 -1.57
CA ALA A 48 9.29 -2.44 -2.30
C ALA A 48 7.86 -2.57 -2.87
N ASP A 49 6.84 -2.27 -2.06
CA ASP A 49 5.44 -2.24 -2.52
C ASP A 49 5.20 -1.19 -3.61
N LEU A 50 5.79 0.00 -3.49
CA LEU A 50 5.68 1.05 -4.51
C LEU A 50 6.35 0.66 -5.83
N PHE A 51 7.48 -0.05 -5.80
CA PHE A 51 8.07 -0.64 -7.00
C PHE A 51 7.09 -1.60 -7.67
N ALA A 52 6.53 -2.53 -6.91
CA ALA A 52 5.55 -3.48 -7.44
C ALA A 52 4.34 -2.77 -8.06
N LEU A 53 3.73 -1.83 -7.33
CA LEU A 53 2.57 -1.08 -7.81
C LEU A 53 2.90 -0.27 -9.06
N TYR A 54 4.00 0.47 -9.08
CA TYR A 54 4.36 1.33 -10.21
C TYR A 54 4.64 0.55 -11.49
N TYR A 55 5.43 -0.54 -11.39
CA TYR A 55 5.83 -1.34 -12.55
C TYR A 55 4.77 -2.34 -13.00
N MET A 56 3.86 -2.78 -12.12
CA MET A 56 2.76 -3.66 -12.51
C MET A 56 1.86 -3.04 -13.61
N ALA A 57 1.75 -1.72 -13.66
CA ALA A 57 1.03 -1.00 -14.71
C ALA A 57 1.93 -0.61 -15.92
N ASP A 58 3.15 -1.09 -15.99
CA ASP A 58 4.05 -0.78 -17.09
C ASP A 58 3.70 -1.61 -18.33
N PRO A 59 3.59 -1.00 -19.54
CA PRO A 59 3.31 -1.75 -20.77
C PRO A 59 4.27 -2.91 -21.04
N LYS A 60 5.51 -2.82 -20.54
CA LYS A 60 6.49 -3.89 -20.67
C LYS A 60 6.09 -5.18 -19.97
N ILE A 61 5.36 -5.08 -18.85
CA ILE A 61 4.85 -6.25 -18.12
C ILE A 61 3.84 -7.03 -18.99
N LEU A 62 2.99 -6.30 -19.72
CA LEU A 62 2.04 -6.92 -20.66
C LEU A 62 2.76 -7.51 -21.88
N GLU A 63 3.73 -6.78 -22.45
CA GLU A 63 4.57 -7.26 -23.58
C GLU A 63 5.30 -8.55 -23.25
N LEU A 64 5.76 -8.68 -22.01
CA LEU A 64 6.42 -9.90 -21.49
C LEU A 64 5.44 -11.05 -21.18
N GLY A 65 4.14 -10.83 -21.33
CA GLY A 65 3.11 -11.83 -21.04
C GLY A 65 2.91 -12.14 -19.55
N LEU A 66 3.36 -11.24 -18.67
CA LEU A 66 3.29 -11.43 -17.22
C LEU A 66 1.92 -11.04 -16.63
N LEU A 67 1.13 -10.27 -17.39
CA LEU A 67 -0.28 -9.97 -17.07
C LEU A 67 -1.17 -10.38 -18.23
N PRO A 68 -2.42 -10.81 -17.93
CA PRO A 68 -3.35 -11.30 -18.95
C PRO A 68 -4.00 -10.16 -19.78
N SER A 69 -4.03 -8.94 -19.30
CA SER A 69 -4.64 -7.78 -19.98
C SER A 69 -4.10 -6.45 -19.46
N GLU A 70 -4.30 -5.40 -20.25
CA GLU A 70 -3.93 -4.02 -19.88
C GLU A 70 -4.61 -3.55 -18.59
N ASP A 71 -5.80 -4.03 -18.28
CA ASP A 71 -6.56 -3.63 -17.10
C ASP A 71 -6.28 -4.48 -15.86
N ALA A 72 -5.50 -5.54 -15.98
CA ALA A 72 -5.27 -6.48 -14.88
C ALA A 72 -4.66 -5.81 -13.63
N TYR A 73 -3.80 -4.81 -13.80
CA TYR A 73 -3.21 -4.06 -12.68
C TYR A 73 -4.25 -3.29 -11.86
N LYS A 74 -5.36 -2.85 -12.46
CA LYS A 74 -6.42 -2.07 -11.77
C LYS A 74 -7.00 -2.81 -10.58
N ALA A 75 -7.17 -4.11 -10.69
CA ALA A 75 -7.66 -4.92 -9.58
C ALA A 75 -6.64 -5.02 -8.43
N ALA A 76 -5.34 -5.07 -8.74
CA ALA A 76 -4.28 -5.02 -7.74
C ALA A 76 -4.25 -3.67 -7.01
N TYR A 77 -4.35 -2.57 -7.75
CA TYR A 77 -4.46 -1.21 -7.19
C TYR A 77 -5.66 -1.08 -6.26
N TYR A 78 -6.83 -1.54 -6.71
CA TYR A 78 -8.04 -1.50 -5.88
C TYR A 78 -7.88 -2.33 -4.60
N LYS A 79 -7.38 -3.56 -4.71
CA LYS A 79 -7.11 -4.43 -3.55
C LYS A 79 -6.13 -3.77 -2.57
N TYR A 80 -5.06 -3.17 -3.08
CA TYR A 80 -4.05 -2.49 -2.27
C TYR A 80 -4.63 -1.28 -1.52
N MET A 81 -5.30 -0.38 -2.25
CA MET A 81 -5.93 0.81 -1.66
C MET A 81 -7.02 0.45 -0.65
N MET A 82 -7.89 -0.52 -0.98
CA MET A 82 -8.91 -1.01 -0.06
C MET A 82 -8.28 -1.61 1.20
N ASN A 83 -7.20 -2.38 1.08
CA ASN A 83 -6.52 -2.96 2.22
C ASN A 83 -5.87 -1.88 3.09
N GLY A 84 -5.11 -0.97 2.49
CA GLY A 84 -4.41 0.10 3.22
C GLY A 84 -5.32 1.11 3.90
N LEU A 85 -6.50 1.41 3.31
CA LEU A 85 -7.44 2.40 3.85
C LEU A 85 -8.50 1.80 4.78
N MET A 86 -8.89 0.54 4.60
CA MET A 86 -10.03 -0.04 5.33
C MET A 86 -9.80 -1.45 5.86
N THR A 87 -9.50 -2.44 5.00
CA THR A 87 -9.61 -3.85 5.37
C THR A 87 -8.67 -4.24 6.51
N GLN A 88 -7.44 -3.75 6.51
CA GLN A 88 -6.47 -4.04 7.57
C GLN A 88 -6.88 -3.51 8.95
N LEU A 89 -7.77 -2.51 9.01
CA LEU A 89 -8.27 -1.95 10.28
C LEU A 89 -8.99 -3.00 11.13
N THR A 90 -9.53 -4.06 10.52
CA THR A 90 -10.15 -5.18 11.24
C THR A 90 -9.19 -5.92 12.17
N ARG A 91 -7.88 -5.74 12.02
CA ARG A 91 -6.82 -6.38 12.82
C ARG A 91 -6.29 -5.50 13.95
N ILE A 92 -6.79 -4.26 14.07
CA ILE A 92 -6.35 -3.29 15.05
C ILE A 92 -7.38 -3.25 16.18
N GLU A 93 -6.92 -3.22 17.41
CA GLU A 93 -7.78 -3.06 18.57
C GLU A 93 -8.44 -1.66 18.57
N PRO A 94 -9.70 -1.54 18.99
CA PRO A 94 -10.37 -0.25 19.08
C PRO A 94 -9.55 0.79 19.88
N GLY A 95 -9.41 1.98 19.32
CA GLY A 95 -8.67 3.08 19.95
C GLY A 95 -7.15 3.01 19.82
N LYS A 96 -6.61 1.97 19.16
CA LYS A 96 -5.15 1.83 18.93
C LYS A 96 -4.74 2.38 17.58
N ASN A 97 -3.46 2.71 17.47
CA ASN A 97 -2.76 3.04 16.23
C ASN A 97 -2.04 1.81 15.66
N ILE A 98 -1.54 1.95 14.43
CA ILE A 98 -0.81 0.87 13.76
C ILE A 98 0.61 0.76 14.31
N GLU A 99 0.99 -0.44 14.75
CA GLU A 99 2.33 -0.75 15.27
C GLU A 99 3.18 -1.57 14.28
N GLU A 100 2.56 -2.44 13.49
CA GLU A 100 3.23 -3.41 12.63
C GLU A 100 3.67 -2.77 11.30
N SER A 101 4.93 -3.04 10.87
CA SER A 101 5.59 -2.37 9.73
C SER A 101 4.85 -2.55 8.40
N HIS A 102 4.36 -3.76 8.09
CA HIS A 102 3.63 -4.02 6.85
C HIS A 102 2.24 -3.37 6.83
N MET A 103 1.63 -3.15 8.00
CA MET A 103 0.38 -2.40 8.07
C MET A 103 0.64 -0.91 7.95
N ARG A 104 1.74 -0.42 8.54
CA ARG A 104 2.18 0.99 8.42
C ARG A 104 2.47 1.36 6.97
N ASN A 105 3.23 0.52 6.24
CA ASN A 105 3.57 0.82 4.86
C ASN A 105 2.33 0.88 3.96
N ARG A 106 1.38 -0.07 4.12
CA ARG A 106 0.15 -0.09 3.34
C ARG A 106 -0.71 1.14 3.58
N GLN A 107 -0.89 1.51 4.86
CA GLN A 107 -1.63 2.73 5.19
C GLN A 107 -0.91 3.97 4.66
N LEU A 108 0.41 4.06 4.84
CA LEU A 108 1.22 5.17 4.35
C LEU A 108 0.99 5.41 2.86
N ILE A 109 1.18 4.39 2.04
CA ILE A 109 1.02 4.50 0.59
C ILE A 109 -0.42 4.88 0.22
N ALA A 110 -1.40 4.17 0.78
CA ALA A 110 -2.79 4.37 0.42
C ALA A 110 -3.32 5.74 0.90
N ARG A 111 -2.97 6.16 2.10
CA ARG A 111 -3.38 7.45 2.66
C ARG A 111 -2.67 8.61 1.98
N TRP A 112 -1.36 8.50 1.73
CA TRP A 112 -0.61 9.50 1.00
C TRP A 112 -1.19 9.72 -0.40
N ALA A 113 -1.46 8.64 -1.15
CA ALA A 113 -2.05 8.71 -2.47
C ALA A 113 -3.47 9.33 -2.44
N TYR A 114 -4.29 8.95 -1.44
CA TYR A 114 -5.60 9.57 -1.22
C TYR A 114 -5.49 11.07 -0.97
N GLU A 115 -4.63 11.51 -0.03
CA GLU A 115 -4.49 12.93 0.33
C GLU A 115 -3.95 13.77 -0.84
N HIS A 116 -2.92 13.30 -1.53
CA HIS A 116 -2.29 14.02 -2.65
C HIS A 116 -3.10 13.94 -3.95
N GLY A 117 -4.01 12.99 -4.05
CA GLY A 117 -4.93 12.85 -5.17
C GLY A 117 -6.25 13.61 -5.03
N LYS A 118 -6.52 14.26 -3.88
CA LYS A 118 -7.80 14.94 -3.58
C LYS A 118 -8.18 16.01 -4.59
N ALA A 119 -7.24 16.86 -4.99
CA ALA A 119 -7.50 17.96 -5.90
C ALA A 119 -8.03 17.49 -7.27
N ASP A 120 -7.60 16.30 -7.70
CA ASP A 120 -7.99 15.65 -8.95
C ASP A 120 -9.06 14.56 -8.77
N ASN A 121 -9.54 14.36 -7.55
CA ASN A 121 -10.49 13.31 -7.19
C ASN A 121 -10.04 11.91 -7.67
N VAL A 122 -8.76 11.60 -7.49
CA VAL A 122 -8.16 10.33 -7.96
C VAL A 122 -8.73 9.13 -7.19
N VAL A 123 -8.83 9.28 -5.88
CA VAL A 123 -9.44 8.29 -4.96
C VAL A 123 -10.38 9.03 -4.03
N GLU A 124 -11.55 8.47 -3.77
CA GLU A 124 -12.52 9.05 -2.85
C GLU A 124 -13.10 8.03 -1.87
N PHE A 125 -13.56 8.54 -0.73
CA PHE A 125 -14.46 7.83 0.17
C PHE A 125 -15.91 8.19 -0.18
N ALA A 126 -16.59 7.31 -0.92
CA ALA A 126 -18.00 7.48 -1.27
C ALA A 126 -18.90 6.89 -0.20
N LYS A 127 -19.90 7.63 0.25
CA LYS A 127 -20.93 7.11 1.18
C LYS A 127 -22.16 6.65 0.41
N ARG A 128 -22.56 5.38 0.63
CA ARG A 128 -23.79 4.78 0.06
C ARG A 128 -24.49 3.97 1.15
N ASP A 129 -25.76 4.24 1.38
CA ASP A 129 -26.57 3.55 2.40
C ASP A 129 -25.90 3.52 3.78
N GLY A 130 -25.33 4.66 4.20
CA GLY A 130 -24.64 4.80 5.48
C GLY A 130 -23.28 4.09 5.59
N LYS A 131 -22.77 3.50 4.50
CA LYS A 131 -21.49 2.79 4.45
C LYS A 131 -20.48 3.54 3.60
N THR A 132 -19.23 3.53 4.05
CA THR A 132 -18.09 4.09 3.33
C THR A 132 -17.49 3.07 2.35
N TYR A 133 -17.17 3.53 1.15
CA TYR A 133 -16.53 2.75 0.08
C TYR A 133 -15.33 3.52 -0.46
N VAL A 134 -14.26 2.80 -0.76
CA VAL A 134 -13.11 3.33 -1.52
C VAL A 134 -13.43 3.23 -3.01
N VAL A 135 -13.35 4.35 -3.71
CA VAL A 135 -13.55 4.42 -5.17
C VAL A 135 -12.29 5.00 -5.81
N ILE A 136 -11.79 4.34 -6.83
CA ILE A 136 -10.67 4.83 -7.64
C ILE A 136 -11.25 5.38 -8.94
N ASN A 137 -11.16 6.69 -9.14
CA ASN A 137 -11.71 7.37 -10.30
C ASN A 137 -10.69 7.48 -11.45
N ASP A 138 -9.38 7.51 -11.14
CA ASP A 138 -8.33 7.68 -12.15
C ASP A 138 -7.10 6.82 -11.80
N TYR A 139 -6.97 5.68 -12.47
CA TYR A 139 -5.87 4.73 -12.24
C TYR A 139 -4.52 5.22 -12.76
N GLU A 140 -4.50 6.02 -13.85
CA GLU A 140 -3.26 6.55 -14.41
C GLU A 140 -2.67 7.64 -13.50
N LYS A 141 -3.52 8.52 -12.98
CA LYS A 141 -3.08 9.48 -11.98
C LYS A 141 -2.66 8.80 -10.69
N LEU A 142 -3.33 7.73 -10.28
CA LEU A 142 -2.93 6.94 -9.10
C LEU A 142 -1.53 6.32 -9.32
N ARG A 143 -1.25 5.76 -10.51
CA ARG A 143 0.10 5.30 -10.87
C ARG A 143 1.13 6.42 -10.74
N SER A 144 0.79 7.61 -11.23
CA SER A 144 1.67 8.78 -11.17
C SER A 144 1.96 9.20 -9.71
N LEU A 145 0.96 9.11 -8.83
CA LEU A 145 1.13 9.34 -7.39
C LEU A 145 2.05 8.30 -6.75
N PHE A 146 1.88 7.02 -7.06
CA PHE A 146 2.80 5.97 -6.59
C PHE A 146 4.24 6.23 -7.04
N GLY A 147 4.45 6.67 -8.29
CA GLY A 147 5.78 7.04 -8.79
C GLY A 147 6.40 8.22 -8.04
N LYS A 148 5.62 9.24 -7.71
CA LYS A 148 6.09 10.39 -6.92
C LYS A 148 6.49 9.98 -5.51
N LEU A 149 5.65 9.18 -4.84
CA LEU A 149 5.96 8.68 -3.51
C LEU A 149 7.17 7.74 -3.52
N LEU A 150 7.29 6.88 -4.53
CA LEU A 150 8.46 6.01 -4.72
C LEU A 150 9.75 6.82 -4.83
N ALA A 151 9.74 7.90 -5.62
CA ALA A 151 10.90 8.78 -5.75
C ALA A 151 11.31 9.41 -4.41
N GLU A 152 10.33 9.86 -3.62
CA GLU A 152 10.59 10.44 -2.30
C GLU A 152 11.11 9.40 -1.30
N VAL A 153 10.47 8.23 -1.21
CA VAL A 153 10.94 7.15 -0.31
C VAL A 153 12.34 6.66 -0.72
N GLN A 154 12.62 6.58 -2.02
CA GLN A 154 13.96 6.23 -2.52
C GLN A 154 15.00 7.31 -2.15
N ARG A 155 14.66 8.60 -2.27
CA ARG A 155 15.52 9.71 -1.83
C ARG A 155 15.83 9.59 -0.33
N ILE A 156 14.79 9.48 0.49
CA ILE A 156 14.91 9.32 1.96
C ILE A 156 15.87 8.19 2.31
N LYS A 157 15.69 7.02 1.68
CA LYS A 157 16.57 5.87 1.91
C LYS A 157 17.99 6.16 1.45
N SER A 158 18.17 6.66 0.23
CA SER A 158 19.49 6.86 -0.37
C SER A 158 20.35 7.89 0.39
N GLU A 159 19.71 8.93 0.94
CA GLU A 159 20.34 10.02 1.68
C GLU A 159 20.43 9.75 3.19
N GLY A 160 19.70 8.74 3.70
CA GLY A 160 19.59 8.48 5.13
C GLY A 160 18.84 9.59 5.87
N ASP A 161 17.87 10.25 5.19
CA ASP A 161 17.11 11.39 5.71
C ASP A 161 16.09 10.95 6.78
N TYR A 162 16.57 10.84 8.01
CA TYR A 162 15.79 10.37 9.15
C TYR A 162 14.54 11.22 9.42
N GLU A 163 14.66 12.55 9.37
CA GLU A 163 13.54 13.44 9.73
C GLU A 163 12.41 13.35 8.69
N SER A 164 12.74 13.36 7.41
CA SER A 164 11.73 13.15 6.37
C SER A 164 11.08 11.76 6.46
N GLY A 165 11.88 10.73 6.72
CA GLY A 165 11.37 9.36 6.89
C GLY A 165 10.44 9.22 8.09
N LYS A 166 10.82 9.77 9.23
CA LYS A 166 10.00 9.83 10.43
C LYS A 166 8.68 10.55 10.16
N ASN A 167 8.74 11.76 9.62
CA ASN A 167 7.54 12.57 9.37
C ASN A 167 6.58 11.85 8.42
N LEU A 168 7.10 11.25 7.34
CA LEU A 168 6.28 10.51 6.38
C LEU A 168 5.56 9.32 7.03
N VAL A 169 6.26 8.54 7.86
CA VAL A 169 5.67 7.37 8.52
C VAL A 169 4.66 7.79 9.61
N GLU A 170 5.02 8.76 10.45
CA GLU A 170 4.14 9.22 11.54
C GLU A 170 2.86 9.86 11.00
N GLU A 171 2.95 10.67 9.95
CA GLU A 171 1.80 11.36 9.36
C GLU A 171 0.85 10.41 8.65
N TYR A 172 1.38 9.49 7.83
CA TYR A 172 0.55 8.67 6.95
C TYR A 172 0.41 7.21 7.38
N GLY A 173 1.36 6.66 8.12
CA GLY A 173 1.42 5.23 8.42
C GLY A 173 0.89 4.80 9.78
N VAL A 174 0.85 5.69 10.76
CA VAL A 174 0.61 5.33 12.17
C VAL A 174 -0.81 5.60 12.62
N ILE A 175 -1.33 6.80 12.37
CA ILE A 175 -2.59 7.28 12.95
C ILE A 175 -3.78 6.67 12.23
N VAL A 176 -4.69 6.07 13.00
CA VAL A 176 -5.95 5.48 12.53
C VAL A 176 -7.09 6.49 12.67
N ASP A 177 -7.88 6.68 11.62
CA ASP A 177 -9.17 7.37 11.68
C ASP A 177 -10.15 6.52 12.49
N GLN A 178 -10.49 6.96 13.70
CA GLN A 178 -11.29 6.17 14.64
C GLN A 178 -12.76 6.02 14.19
N ASP A 179 -13.32 6.99 13.50
CA ASP A 179 -14.70 6.89 13.00
C ASP A 179 -14.80 5.85 11.89
N LEU A 180 -13.86 5.88 10.95
CA LEU A 180 -13.75 4.87 9.90
C LEU A 180 -13.44 3.49 10.48
N HIS A 181 -12.56 3.42 11.48
CA HIS A 181 -12.22 2.18 12.17
C HIS A 181 -13.45 1.53 12.81
N ASN A 182 -14.22 2.30 13.57
CA ASN A 182 -15.45 1.82 14.20
C ASN A 182 -16.47 1.33 13.16
N GLU A 183 -16.64 2.06 12.04
CA GLU A 183 -17.49 1.61 10.93
C GLU A 183 -17.01 0.26 10.35
N VAL A 184 -15.71 0.11 10.10
CA VAL A 184 -15.12 -1.11 9.54
C VAL A 184 -15.31 -2.30 10.49
N LEU A 185 -15.07 -2.11 11.80
CA LEU A 185 -15.26 -3.16 12.79
C LEU A 185 -16.72 -3.61 12.87
N ALA A 186 -17.67 -2.67 12.94
CA ALA A 186 -19.10 -2.99 12.96
C ALA A 186 -19.55 -3.74 11.70
N ARG A 187 -18.99 -3.40 10.53
CA ARG A 187 -19.28 -4.13 9.28
C ARG A 187 -18.70 -5.54 9.29
N TYR A 188 -17.50 -5.71 9.85
CA TYR A 188 -16.81 -6.99 9.92
C TYR A 188 -17.52 -7.97 10.85
N GLU A 189 -17.96 -7.51 12.02
CA GLU A 189 -18.74 -8.33 12.97
C GLU A 189 -19.99 -8.93 12.33
N ASN A 190 -20.69 -8.15 11.50
CA ASN A 190 -21.89 -8.60 10.79
C ASN A 190 -21.64 -9.67 9.71
N LEU A 191 -20.38 -9.86 9.28
CA LEU A 191 -20.04 -10.87 8.28
C LEU A 191 -19.91 -12.28 8.85
N HIS A 192 -19.86 -12.43 10.18
CA HIS A 192 -19.68 -13.70 10.87
C HIS A 192 -18.52 -14.56 10.32
N ILE A 193 -17.46 -13.90 9.83
CA ILE A 193 -16.28 -14.58 9.31
C ILE A 193 -15.55 -15.24 10.50
N ALA A 194 -15.32 -16.54 10.40
CA ALA A 194 -14.55 -17.26 11.40
C ALA A 194 -13.16 -16.64 11.55
N PRO A 195 -12.63 -16.47 12.77
CA PRO A 195 -11.27 -15.99 12.96
C PRO A 195 -10.33 -16.93 12.19
N TYR A 196 -9.33 -16.32 11.50
CA TYR A 196 -8.32 -17.07 10.76
C TYR A 196 -7.59 -18.02 11.75
N LYS A 197 -8.02 -19.25 11.80
CA LYS A 197 -7.25 -20.33 12.43
C LYS A 197 -6.29 -20.82 11.38
N GLY A 198 -5.00 -20.54 11.58
CA GLY A 198 -3.96 -21.11 10.72
C GLY A 198 -4.24 -22.59 10.51
N CYS A 199 -4.05 -23.10 9.32
CA CYS A 199 -4.12 -24.53 9.04
C CYS A 199 -3.18 -25.22 10.03
N LEU A 200 -3.75 -25.92 10.99
CA LEU A 200 -3.03 -26.95 11.72
C LEU A 200 -2.83 -28.10 10.72
N LEU A 201 -1.63 -28.16 10.15
CA LEU A 201 -1.14 -29.35 9.47
C LEU A 201 -0.85 -30.44 10.50
#